data_490f4b78b8a3be6a22884fb7193cbeb6
#
_entry.id   490f4b78b8a3be6a22884fb7193cbeb6
#
_cell.length_a   1.000
_cell.length_b   1.000
_cell.length_c   1.000
_cell.angle_alpha   90.00
_cell.angle_beta   90.00
_cell.angle_gamma   90.00
#
_symmetry.space_group_name_H-M   'P 1'
#
loop_
_entity.id
_entity.type
_entity.pdbx_description
1 polymer ?
#
loop_
_entity_poly.entity_id
_entity_poly.type
_entity_poly.pdbx_seq_one_letter_code
_entity_poly.pdbx_strand_id
1 'polypeptide(L)'
;MTYLTKPKLHHPTLPKNKVGFTRRDYEGKVSTLCAGCGHDSISAALIQAFWELDILPHKVAKLSGIGCSSKTPDYFLGNSHGFNTVHGRMPSVLTGANLANRELIYLGVSGD
;
A
#
# COMPACT_ATOMS: atom_id res chain seq x y z
N MET A 1 -6.27 -7.89 -27.26
CA MET A 1 -6.57 -6.45 -27.15
C MET A 1 -5.36 -5.73 -26.58
N THR A 2 -4.95 -4.67 -27.20
CA THR A 2 -3.83 -3.88 -26.72
C THR A 2 -4.35 -2.72 -25.88
N TYR A 3 -3.87 -2.61 -24.66
CA TYR A 3 -4.20 -1.48 -23.80
C TYR A 3 -3.13 -0.42 -23.94
N LEU A 4 -3.57 0.79 -24.28
CA LEU A 4 -2.69 1.95 -24.26
C LEU A 4 -2.81 2.59 -22.89
N THR A 5 -1.77 2.47 -22.09
CA THR A 5 -1.69 3.15 -20.81
C THR A 5 -0.94 4.46 -20.96
N LYS A 6 -1.38 5.48 -20.26
CA LYS A 6 -0.62 6.75 -20.25
C LYS A 6 0.74 6.50 -19.60
N PRO A 7 1.84 6.97 -20.22
CA PRO A 7 3.13 6.89 -19.57
C PRO A 7 3.08 7.64 -18.24
N LYS A 8 3.67 7.05 -17.20
CA LYS A 8 3.83 7.74 -15.93
C LYS A 8 4.96 8.75 -16.06
N LEU A 9 4.69 9.97 -15.64
CA LEU A 9 5.71 11.00 -15.58
C LEU A 9 6.59 10.75 -14.36
N HIS A 10 7.88 10.53 -14.59
CA HIS A 10 8.86 10.38 -13.52
C HIS A 10 9.78 11.58 -13.50
N HIS A 11 10.10 12.06 -12.31
CA HIS A 11 11.11 13.10 -12.18
C HIS A 11 12.47 12.51 -12.55
N PRO A 12 13.20 13.10 -13.50
CA PRO A 12 14.41 12.48 -14.04
C PRO A 12 15.55 12.34 -13.03
N THR A 13 15.54 13.14 -11.96
CA THR A 13 16.59 13.13 -10.94
C THR A 13 16.23 12.37 -9.68
N LEU A 14 15.01 11.83 -9.57
CA LEU A 14 14.62 11.03 -8.41
C LEU A 14 15.32 9.67 -8.44
N PRO A 15 15.84 9.22 -7.30
CA PRO A 15 16.47 7.90 -7.22
C PRO A 15 15.46 6.80 -7.56
N LYS A 16 15.92 5.78 -8.28
CA LYS A 16 15.13 4.59 -8.61
C LYS A 16 15.67 3.40 -7.84
N ASN A 17 14.77 2.49 -7.48
CA ASN A 17 15.19 1.22 -6.90
C ASN A 17 15.56 0.21 -8.00
N LYS A 18 15.88 -1.03 -7.61
CA LYS A 18 16.34 -2.07 -8.56
C LYS A 18 15.28 -2.46 -9.58
N VAL A 19 14.01 -2.30 -9.26
CA VAL A 19 12.91 -2.58 -10.21
C VAL A 19 12.55 -1.36 -11.05
N GLY A 20 13.28 -0.26 -10.92
CA GLY A 20 13.14 0.92 -11.76
C GLY A 20 12.07 1.90 -11.33
N PHE A 21 11.57 1.80 -10.10
CA PHE A 21 10.54 2.69 -9.57
C PHE A 21 11.14 3.75 -8.64
N THR A 22 10.58 4.95 -8.70
CA THR A 22 10.87 5.99 -7.72
C THR A 22 9.98 5.80 -6.49
N ARG A 23 10.33 6.51 -5.39
CA ARG A 23 9.49 6.46 -4.18
C ARG A 23 8.05 6.90 -4.46
N ARG A 24 7.84 7.81 -5.41
CA ARG A 24 6.49 8.26 -5.81
C ARG A 24 5.63 7.17 -6.40
N ASP A 25 6.22 6.15 -7.01
CA ASP A 25 5.47 5.01 -7.54
C ASP A 25 4.83 4.15 -6.45
N TYR A 26 5.29 4.32 -5.21
CA TYR A 26 4.78 3.61 -4.03
C TYR A 26 3.79 4.45 -3.21
N GLU A 27 3.51 5.68 -3.63
CA GLU A 27 2.55 6.54 -2.96
C GLU A 27 1.10 6.17 -3.33
N GLY A 28 0.17 6.56 -2.48
CA GLY A 28 -1.25 6.47 -2.73
C GLY A 28 -1.87 7.86 -2.88
N LYS A 29 -3.12 7.98 -2.48
CA LYS A 29 -3.85 9.26 -2.48
C LYS A 29 -3.34 10.16 -1.35
N VAL A 30 -3.63 11.45 -1.47
CA VAL A 30 -3.34 12.41 -0.41
C VAL A 30 -4.20 12.09 0.81
N SER A 31 -3.56 12.01 1.98
CA SER A 31 -4.23 11.67 3.23
C SER A 31 -5.23 12.74 3.66
N THR A 32 -6.38 12.30 4.14
CA THR A 32 -7.37 13.15 4.80
C THR A 32 -7.41 12.94 6.31
N LEU A 33 -6.44 12.23 6.86
CA LEU A 33 -6.30 12.02 8.29
C LEU A 33 -5.87 13.32 8.99
N CYS A 34 -6.03 13.35 10.30
CA CYS A 34 -5.67 14.52 11.11
C CYS A 34 -4.19 14.86 11.00
N ALA A 35 -3.86 16.14 11.09
CA ALA A 35 -2.48 16.58 11.13
C ALA A 35 -1.76 15.93 12.32
N GLY A 36 -0.58 15.38 12.09
CA GLY A 36 0.19 14.66 13.11
C GLY A 36 -0.33 13.28 13.47
N CYS A 37 -1.26 12.74 12.67
CA CYS A 37 -1.80 11.40 12.89
C CYS A 37 -0.72 10.33 12.71
N GLY A 38 -0.62 9.40 13.67
CA GLY A 38 0.35 8.31 13.61
C GLY A 38 0.16 7.39 12.41
N HIS A 39 -1.06 7.23 11.90
CA HIS A 39 -1.31 6.43 10.71
C HIS A 39 -0.64 7.03 9.47
N ASP A 40 -0.55 8.36 9.36
CA ASP A 40 0.19 9.00 8.26
C ASP A 40 1.69 8.70 8.36
N SER A 41 2.24 8.70 9.56
CA SER A 41 3.65 8.34 9.79
C SER A 41 3.90 6.88 9.42
N ILE A 42 2.98 5.99 9.76
CA ILE A 42 3.05 4.57 9.38
C ILE A 42 3.02 4.42 7.86
N SER A 43 2.11 5.12 7.19
CA SER A 43 2.00 5.06 5.72
C SER A 43 3.28 5.55 5.05
N ALA A 44 3.86 6.65 5.52
CA ALA A 44 5.12 7.17 5.00
C ALA A 44 6.27 6.16 5.19
N ALA A 45 6.34 5.53 6.35
CA ALA A 45 7.35 4.52 6.64
C ALA A 45 7.18 3.28 5.75
N LEU A 46 5.95 2.86 5.49
CA LEU A 46 5.65 1.73 4.61
C LEU A 46 6.05 2.03 3.17
N ILE A 47 5.76 3.22 2.67
CA ILE A 47 6.16 3.65 1.32
C ILE A 47 7.69 3.56 1.19
N GLN A 48 8.42 4.09 2.15
CA GLN A 48 9.87 4.06 2.15
C GLN A 48 10.41 2.63 2.21
N ALA A 49 9.85 1.80 3.10
CA ALA A 49 10.28 0.43 3.27
C ALA A 49 10.06 -0.42 2.01
N PHE A 50 8.89 -0.33 1.39
CA PHE A 50 8.60 -1.09 0.17
C PHE A 50 9.48 -0.65 -0.98
N TRP A 51 9.77 0.65 -1.09
CA TRP A 51 10.68 1.16 -2.10
C TRP A 51 12.10 0.65 -1.89
N GLU A 52 12.61 0.70 -0.67
CA GLU A 52 13.96 0.21 -0.34
C GLU A 52 14.12 -1.30 -0.52
N LEU A 53 13.06 -2.07 -0.29
CA LEU A 53 13.06 -3.51 -0.45
C LEU A 53 12.84 -3.98 -1.89
N ASP A 54 12.67 -3.06 -2.83
CA ASP A 54 12.46 -3.35 -4.25
C ASP A 54 11.23 -4.23 -4.52
N ILE A 55 10.19 -4.09 -3.69
CA ILE A 55 8.96 -4.87 -3.83
C ILE A 55 8.07 -4.23 -4.90
N LEU A 56 7.56 -5.04 -5.82
CA LEU A 56 6.61 -4.58 -6.83
C LEU A 56 5.25 -4.32 -6.18
N PRO A 57 4.65 -3.12 -6.36
CA PRO A 57 3.38 -2.79 -5.71
C PRO A 57 2.25 -3.77 -5.98
N HIS A 58 2.16 -4.30 -7.20
CA HIS A 58 1.11 -5.26 -7.55
C HIS A 58 1.26 -6.63 -6.88
N LYS A 59 2.37 -6.88 -6.20
CA LYS A 59 2.60 -8.09 -5.41
C LYS A 59 2.16 -7.95 -3.96
N VAL A 60 1.57 -6.81 -3.59
CA VAL A 60 1.17 -6.52 -2.22
C VAL A 60 -0.35 -6.49 -2.11
N ALA A 61 -0.87 -7.11 -1.05
CA ALA A 61 -2.27 -7.02 -0.65
C ALA A 61 -2.35 -6.34 0.72
N LYS A 62 -3.11 -5.26 0.78
CA LYS A 62 -3.26 -4.43 1.98
C LYS A 62 -4.64 -4.63 2.57
N LEU A 63 -4.71 -4.86 3.86
CA LEU A 63 -5.96 -5.00 4.59
C LEU A 63 -6.02 -3.96 5.71
N SER A 64 -7.21 -3.55 6.05
CA SER A 64 -7.42 -2.63 7.15
C SER A 64 -8.65 -3.02 7.97
N GLY A 65 -8.73 -2.45 9.18
CA GLY A 65 -9.87 -2.61 10.06
C GLY A 65 -10.90 -1.50 9.86
N ILE A 66 -11.32 -0.93 10.97
CA ILE A 66 -12.33 0.12 11.05
C ILE A 66 -11.69 1.39 11.63
N GLY A 67 -12.41 2.49 11.56
CA GLY A 67 -11.92 3.79 12.04
C GLY A 67 -10.92 4.42 11.09
N CYS A 68 -9.98 5.17 11.60
CA CYS A 68 -8.98 5.87 10.77
C CYS A 68 -8.11 4.89 9.98
N SER A 69 -7.83 3.72 10.54
CA SER A 69 -7.05 2.71 9.83
C SER A 69 -7.73 2.21 8.56
N SER A 70 -9.06 2.32 8.47
CA SER A 70 -9.81 1.87 7.28
C SER A 70 -9.47 2.67 6.03
N LYS A 71 -8.95 3.88 6.17
CA LYS A 71 -8.54 4.73 5.06
C LYS A 71 -7.11 4.47 4.62
N THR A 72 -6.30 3.85 5.45
CA THR A 72 -4.86 3.68 5.23
C THR A 72 -4.51 2.99 3.91
N PRO A 73 -5.24 1.94 3.45
CA PRO A 73 -4.93 1.33 2.16
C PRO A 73 -4.95 2.27 0.96
N ASP A 74 -5.68 3.38 1.03
CA ASP A 74 -5.69 4.37 -0.04
C ASP A 74 -4.46 5.27 -0.04
N TYR A 75 -3.70 5.32 1.04
CA TYR A 75 -2.64 6.30 1.25
C TYR A 75 -1.24 5.80 0.96
N PHE A 76 -1.08 4.53 0.66
CA PHE A 76 0.20 3.98 0.22
C PHE A 76 -0.02 2.89 -0.82
N LEU A 77 0.98 2.66 -1.66
CA LEU A 77 0.97 1.63 -2.69
C LEU A 77 -0.33 1.64 -3.52
N GLY A 78 -0.60 2.75 -4.20
CA GLY A 78 -1.84 2.90 -4.97
C GLY A 78 -2.06 1.85 -6.05
N ASN A 79 -1.00 1.16 -6.50
CA ASN A 79 -1.07 0.11 -7.51
C ASN A 79 -1.08 -1.30 -6.92
N SER A 80 -1.42 -1.44 -5.65
CA SER A 80 -1.55 -2.73 -4.97
C SER A 80 -3.00 -3.11 -4.76
N HIS A 81 -3.23 -4.34 -4.29
CA HIS A 81 -4.56 -4.79 -3.91
C HIS A 81 -4.90 -4.28 -2.50
N GLY A 82 -6.12 -3.86 -2.27
CA GLY A 82 -6.52 -3.41 -0.94
C GLY A 82 -7.98 -3.65 -0.66
N PHE A 83 -8.30 -3.99 0.59
CA PHE A 83 -9.68 -4.12 1.03
C PHE A 83 -9.80 -3.94 2.53
N ASN A 84 -10.98 -3.49 2.94
CA ASN A 84 -11.32 -3.31 4.35
C ASN A 84 -12.00 -4.57 4.89
N THR A 85 -11.89 -4.77 6.20
CA THR A 85 -12.50 -5.90 6.88
C THR A 85 -13.47 -5.45 7.94
N VAL A 86 -14.24 -6.40 8.48
CA VAL A 86 -15.12 -6.15 9.61
C VAL A 86 -14.28 -5.79 10.85
N HIS A 87 -14.87 -5.00 11.73
CA HIS A 87 -14.24 -4.53 12.96
C HIS A 87 -13.59 -5.70 13.73
N GLY A 88 -12.31 -5.55 14.00
CA GLY A 88 -11.53 -6.54 14.76
C GLY A 88 -11.21 -7.84 14.04
N ARG A 89 -11.55 -7.96 12.74
CA ARG A 89 -11.37 -9.20 11.98
C ARG A 89 -10.27 -9.15 10.93
N MET A 90 -9.52 -8.06 10.86
CA MET A 90 -8.46 -7.93 9.86
C MET A 90 -7.43 -9.05 9.95
N PRO A 91 -6.91 -9.43 11.13
CA PRO A 91 -5.92 -10.51 11.19
C PRO A 91 -6.43 -11.85 10.68
N SER A 92 -7.68 -12.20 11.01
CA SER A 92 -8.26 -13.47 10.55
C SER A 92 -8.54 -13.49 9.05
N VAL A 93 -9.02 -12.36 8.50
CA VAL A 93 -9.24 -12.24 7.05
C VAL A 93 -7.91 -12.27 6.31
N LEU A 94 -6.89 -11.61 6.82
CA LEU A 94 -5.54 -11.63 6.23
C LEU A 94 -4.99 -13.06 6.22
N THR A 95 -5.15 -13.79 7.30
CA THR A 95 -4.71 -15.18 7.39
C THR A 95 -5.39 -16.04 6.32
N GLY A 96 -6.70 -15.88 6.16
CA GLY A 96 -7.45 -16.61 5.14
C GLY A 96 -7.02 -16.27 3.73
N ALA A 97 -6.83 -14.97 3.45
CA ALA A 97 -6.37 -14.52 2.14
C ALA A 97 -4.98 -15.07 1.82
N ASN A 98 -4.07 -15.06 2.79
CA ASN A 98 -2.72 -15.61 2.62
C ASN A 98 -2.74 -17.12 2.35
N LEU A 99 -3.63 -17.85 3.01
CA LEU A 99 -3.80 -19.28 2.74
C LEU A 99 -4.35 -19.54 1.34
N ALA A 100 -5.23 -18.66 0.85
CA ALA A 100 -5.81 -18.80 -0.48
C ALA A 100 -4.84 -18.45 -1.60
N ASN A 101 -3.95 -17.46 -1.39
CA ASN A 101 -2.96 -17.05 -2.37
C ASN A 101 -1.67 -16.64 -1.66
N ARG A 102 -0.67 -17.50 -1.72
CA ARG A 102 0.62 -17.30 -1.04
C ARG A 102 1.65 -16.55 -1.88
N GLU A 103 1.29 -16.16 -3.09
CA GLU A 103 2.22 -15.45 -4.00
C GLU A 103 2.30 -13.95 -3.70
N LEU A 104 1.35 -13.41 -2.95
CA LEU A 104 1.31 -12.00 -2.58
C LEU A 104 1.97 -11.78 -1.21
N ILE A 105 2.41 -10.55 -1.00
CA ILE A 105 2.86 -10.08 0.31
C ILE A 105 1.66 -9.41 0.99
N TYR A 106 1.30 -9.87 2.16
CA TYR A 106 0.13 -9.39 2.89
C TYR A 106 0.54 -8.45 4.02
N LEU A 107 -0.16 -7.34 4.11
CA LEU A 107 0.07 -6.35 5.15
C LEU A 107 -1.27 -5.87 5.70
N GLY A 108 -1.40 -5.82 7.00
CA GLY A 108 -2.59 -5.30 7.66
C GLY A 108 -2.27 -4.10 8.52
N VAL A 109 -3.11 -3.07 8.46
CA VAL A 109 -3.04 -1.90 9.34
C VAL A 109 -4.34 -1.83 10.10
N SER A 110 -4.25 -1.87 11.41
CA SER A 110 -5.42 -1.85 12.30
C SER A 110 -5.18 -0.92 13.47
N GLY A 111 -6.21 -0.21 13.87
CA GLY A 111 -6.24 0.62 15.06
C GLY A 111 -7.55 0.45 15.80
N ASP A 112 -8.55 -0.03 15.08
CA ASP A 112 -9.88 -0.24 15.65
C ASP A 112 -10.55 -1.46 15.02
#